data_b6dc39760efea09279182de41f499178
#
_entry.id   b6dc39760efea09279182de41f499178
#
_cell.length_a   1.000
_cell.length_b   1.000
_cell.length_c   1.000
_cell.angle_alpha   90.00
_cell.angle_beta   90.00
_cell.angle_gamma   90.00
#
_symmetry.space_group_name_H-M   'P 1'
#
loop_
_entity.id
_entity.type
_entity.pdbx_description
1 polymer ?
#
loop_
_entity_poly.entity_id
_entity_poly.type
_entity_poly.pdbx_seq_one_letter_code
_entity_poly.pdbx_strand_id
1 'polypeptide(L)'
;YLLDTYAFHPLDIEDCRAINQRPKIDEYDDYYFLILHFPYLDKSNKFIRMKEVKIFWGKDYIITIGRSHWAVKNLFKQTQEMMQRYNSGTSSKDEHDTIEKIGTSSDALLYNILDRLMVETYTLILRIGSEVDSINYDIFTKKPQKVIEHLSLTRKNIILLNTTFKPQIKVFHKFESGGIKGYAEDMEDYWGNILDQYQKMFDLVEDYGELIEGLSKTFDSLQTNKTNEIMKVLTFLSTIMLPLTVVSSIYGMNVVLPFQKSPFIFIGIVIAMLIIVIAFFIYFKRRKWL
;
A
#
# COMPACT_ATOMS: atom_id res chain seq x y z
N TYR A 1 1.72 -38.41 -12.21
CA TYR A 1 3.10 -38.12 -12.67
C TYR A 1 4.01 -37.71 -11.52
N LEU A 2 3.72 -36.61 -10.78
CA LEU A 2 4.59 -36.11 -9.69
C LEU A 2 4.76 -37.14 -8.56
N LEU A 3 3.67 -37.80 -8.15
CA LEU A 3 3.69 -38.84 -7.13
C LEU A 3 4.46 -40.11 -7.62
N ASP A 4 4.26 -40.46 -8.87
CA ASP A 4 4.81 -41.72 -9.41
C ASP A 4 6.31 -41.60 -9.79
N THR A 5 6.71 -40.37 -10.23
CA THR A 5 8.07 -40.12 -10.72
C THR A 5 9.03 -39.65 -9.63
N TYR A 6 8.54 -38.78 -8.71
CA TYR A 6 9.39 -38.14 -7.70
C TYR A 6 9.07 -38.55 -6.26
N ALA A 7 8.04 -39.38 -6.04
CA ALA A 7 7.60 -39.84 -4.72
C ALA A 7 7.34 -38.70 -3.70
N PHE A 8 6.85 -37.54 -4.17
CA PHE A 8 6.54 -36.40 -3.29
C PHE A 8 5.46 -36.76 -2.27
N HIS A 9 5.51 -36.11 -1.11
CA HIS A 9 4.55 -36.38 -0.05
C HIS A 9 3.12 -35.99 -0.49
N PRO A 10 2.09 -36.79 -0.20
CA PRO A 10 0.71 -36.56 -0.63
C PRO A 10 0.16 -35.20 -0.19
N LEU A 11 0.51 -34.70 1.01
CA LEU A 11 0.09 -33.39 1.52
C LEU A 11 0.64 -32.23 0.66
N ASP A 12 1.88 -32.32 0.16
CA ASP A 12 2.45 -31.30 -0.72
C ASP A 12 1.73 -31.23 -2.07
N ILE A 13 1.30 -32.39 -2.56
CA ILE A 13 0.49 -32.47 -3.78
C ILE A 13 -0.93 -31.90 -3.54
N GLU A 14 -1.50 -32.11 -2.36
CA GLU A 14 -2.76 -31.48 -1.96
C GLU A 14 -2.59 -29.96 -1.87
N ASP A 15 -1.53 -29.48 -1.23
CA ASP A 15 -1.18 -28.07 -1.16
C ASP A 15 -0.95 -27.45 -2.54
N CYS A 16 -0.43 -28.21 -3.50
CA CYS A 16 -0.30 -27.74 -4.88
C CYS A 16 -1.66 -27.48 -5.55
N ARG A 17 -2.71 -28.19 -5.18
CA ARG A 17 -4.08 -28.02 -5.68
C ARG A 17 -4.85 -26.93 -4.93
N ALA A 18 -4.55 -26.77 -3.64
CA ALA A 18 -5.19 -25.78 -2.79
C ALA A 18 -4.74 -24.35 -3.15
N ILE A 19 -5.56 -23.37 -2.80
CA ILE A 19 -5.34 -21.94 -3.02
C ILE A 19 -5.25 -21.25 -1.65
N ASN A 20 -4.45 -20.18 -1.57
CA ASN A 20 -4.26 -19.37 -0.36
C ASN A 20 -3.58 -20.13 0.81
N GLN A 21 -2.59 -20.92 0.50
CA GLN A 21 -1.73 -21.54 1.50
C GLN A 21 -0.86 -20.50 2.21
N ARG A 22 -0.44 -20.78 3.45
CA ARG A 22 0.52 -19.90 4.15
C ARG A 22 1.93 -20.12 3.60
N PRO A 23 2.78 -19.07 3.59
CA PRO A 23 4.19 -19.25 3.29
C PRO A 23 4.81 -20.28 4.22
N LYS A 24 5.47 -21.27 3.66
CA LYS A 24 6.13 -22.34 4.41
C LYS A 24 7.30 -22.93 3.63
N ILE A 25 8.17 -23.63 4.35
CA ILE A 25 9.15 -24.55 3.82
C ILE A 25 9.08 -25.82 4.65
N ASP A 26 8.84 -26.92 3.96
CA ASP A 26 8.83 -28.28 4.52
C ASP A 26 10.07 -29.01 4.03
N GLU A 27 10.77 -29.71 4.94
CA GLU A 27 11.99 -30.44 4.68
C GLU A 27 11.71 -31.96 4.69
N TYR A 28 12.17 -32.63 3.65
CA TYR A 28 12.13 -34.10 3.50
C TYR A 28 13.54 -34.61 3.21
N ASP A 29 13.74 -35.89 3.27
CA ASP A 29 15.08 -36.53 3.09
C ASP A 29 15.70 -36.21 1.72
N ASP A 30 14.87 -36.16 0.66
CA ASP A 30 15.31 -36.02 -0.74
C ASP A 30 14.97 -34.67 -1.37
N TYR A 31 14.15 -33.83 -0.72
CA TYR A 31 13.72 -32.54 -1.29
C TYR A 31 13.18 -31.56 -0.22
N TYR A 32 13.09 -30.31 -0.60
CA TYR A 32 12.38 -29.26 0.12
C TYR A 32 11.14 -28.85 -0.66
N PHE A 33 10.04 -28.57 0.04
CA PHE A 33 8.84 -28.00 -0.54
C PHE A 33 8.59 -26.59 -0.02
N LEU A 34 8.53 -25.61 -0.92
CA LEU A 34 8.36 -24.20 -0.59
C LEU A 34 7.04 -23.67 -1.14
N ILE A 35 6.34 -22.88 -0.33
CA ILE A 35 5.23 -22.03 -0.75
C ILE A 35 5.59 -20.59 -0.38
N LEU A 36 5.74 -19.73 -1.37
CA LEU A 36 6.08 -18.32 -1.22
C LEU A 36 5.07 -17.46 -1.96
N HIS A 37 4.88 -16.22 -1.47
CA HIS A 37 3.96 -15.26 -2.06
C HIS A 37 4.71 -14.04 -2.57
N PHE A 38 4.46 -13.68 -3.82
CA PHE A 38 5.04 -12.49 -4.42
C PHE A 38 3.96 -11.59 -5.02
N PRO A 39 4.08 -10.27 -4.84
CA PRO A 39 3.09 -9.33 -5.32
C PRO A 39 3.18 -9.13 -6.83
N TYR A 40 2.03 -8.83 -7.42
CA TYR A 40 1.94 -8.34 -8.79
C TYR A 40 0.79 -7.35 -8.91
N LEU A 41 0.82 -6.49 -9.92
CA LEU A 41 -0.29 -5.60 -10.23
C LEU A 41 -1.36 -6.33 -11.04
N ASP A 42 -2.61 -6.08 -10.70
CA ASP A 42 -3.72 -6.59 -11.49
C ASP A 42 -3.80 -5.89 -12.87
N LYS A 43 -4.73 -6.34 -13.72
CA LYS A 43 -4.92 -5.77 -15.07
C LYS A 43 -5.27 -4.28 -15.07
N SER A 44 -5.81 -3.76 -13.98
CA SER A 44 -6.15 -2.33 -13.82
C SER A 44 -4.94 -1.48 -13.42
N ASN A 45 -3.81 -2.09 -13.07
CA ASN A 45 -2.61 -1.47 -12.50
C ASN A 45 -2.88 -0.65 -11.22
N LYS A 46 -3.99 -0.93 -10.52
CA LYS A 46 -4.39 -0.23 -9.29
C LYS A 46 -4.25 -1.10 -8.05
N PHE A 47 -4.56 -2.40 -8.17
CA PHE A 47 -4.58 -3.31 -7.03
C PHE A 47 -3.39 -4.25 -7.06
N ILE A 48 -2.73 -4.35 -5.93
CA ILE A 48 -1.77 -5.43 -5.70
C ILE A 48 -2.55 -6.71 -5.44
N ARG A 49 -2.05 -7.78 -6.02
CA ARG A 49 -2.48 -9.16 -5.80
C ARG A 49 -1.28 -10.00 -5.42
N MET A 50 -1.49 -11.05 -4.64
CA MET A 50 -0.46 -12.01 -4.32
C MET A 50 -0.58 -13.22 -5.21
N LYS A 51 0.56 -13.77 -5.60
CA LYS A 51 0.67 -14.99 -6.36
C LYS A 51 1.54 -15.98 -5.62
N GLU A 52 1.02 -17.17 -5.43
CA GLU A 52 1.76 -18.28 -4.86
C GLU A 52 2.75 -18.82 -5.88
N VAL A 53 3.98 -19.02 -5.44
CA VAL A 53 5.03 -19.74 -6.15
C VAL A 53 5.32 -20.97 -5.31
N LYS A 54 4.99 -22.15 -5.83
CA LYS A 54 5.20 -23.45 -5.19
C LYS A 54 6.37 -24.12 -5.85
N ILE A 55 7.36 -24.52 -5.07
CA ILE A 55 8.64 -25.00 -5.55
C ILE A 55 8.96 -26.32 -4.84
N PHE A 56 9.19 -27.38 -5.61
CA PHE A 56 9.93 -28.56 -5.17
C PHE A 56 11.39 -28.38 -5.54
N TRP A 57 12.24 -28.42 -4.54
CA TRP A 57 13.66 -28.21 -4.68
C TRP A 57 14.41 -29.45 -4.20
N GLY A 58 14.95 -30.19 -5.14
CA GLY A 58 15.77 -31.36 -4.93
C GLY A 58 17.23 -31.12 -5.32
N LYS A 59 18.10 -32.06 -5.07
CA LYS A 59 19.53 -31.96 -5.33
C LYS A 59 19.85 -31.56 -6.79
N ASP A 60 19.16 -32.19 -7.74
CA ASP A 60 19.46 -32.05 -9.17
C ASP A 60 18.31 -31.45 -9.97
N TYR A 61 17.28 -30.95 -9.29
CA TYR A 61 16.10 -30.39 -9.97
C TYR A 61 15.39 -29.30 -9.17
N ILE A 62 14.70 -28.42 -9.90
CA ILE A 62 13.68 -27.51 -9.36
C ILE A 62 12.41 -27.67 -10.18
N ILE A 63 11.28 -27.91 -9.51
CA ILE A 63 9.97 -27.99 -10.13
C ILE A 63 9.10 -26.89 -9.56
N THR A 64 8.66 -25.95 -10.40
CA THR A 64 7.71 -24.91 -10.02
C THR A 64 6.30 -25.28 -10.46
N ILE A 65 5.32 -25.23 -9.54
CA ILE A 65 3.94 -25.64 -9.81
C ILE A 65 2.99 -24.46 -9.73
N GLY A 66 1.99 -24.51 -10.59
CA GLY A 66 0.88 -23.59 -10.62
C GLY A 66 1.00 -22.56 -11.74
N ARG A 67 0.17 -21.52 -11.66
CA ARG A 67 0.27 -20.34 -12.55
C ARG A 67 1.47 -19.52 -12.10
N SER A 68 2.68 -20.03 -12.34
CA SER A 68 3.93 -19.41 -11.87
C SER A 68 3.96 -17.91 -12.15
N HIS A 69 4.59 -17.15 -11.26
CA HIS A 69 4.79 -15.71 -11.43
C HIS A 69 5.47 -15.46 -12.79
N TRP A 70 5.06 -14.42 -13.53
CA TRP A 70 5.59 -14.13 -14.87
C TRP A 70 7.13 -14.03 -14.86
N ALA A 71 7.71 -13.48 -13.77
CA ALA A 71 9.16 -13.38 -13.62
C ALA A 71 9.85 -14.76 -13.63
N VAL A 72 9.25 -15.77 -12.98
CA VAL A 72 9.76 -17.15 -13.01
C VAL A 72 9.71 -17.73 -14.41
N LYS A 73 8.59 -17.54 -15.13
CA LYS A 73 8.49 -18.00 -16.53
C LYS A 73 9.52 -17.34 -17.45
N ASN A 74 9.71 -16.03 -17.27
CA ASN A 74 10.70 -15.28 -18.06
C ASN A 74 12.12 -15.75 -17.74
N LEU A 75 12.43 -15.98 -16.46
CA LEU A 75 13.72 -16.52 -16.07
C LEU A 75 14.00 -17.87 -16.73
N PHE A 76 13.08 -18.83 -16.63
CA PHE A 76 13.26 -20.13 -17.29
C PHE A 76 13.42 -20.02 -18.79
N LYS A 77 12.65 -19.16 -19.46
CA LYS A 77 12.78 -18.92 -20.90
C LYS A 77 14.14 -18.32 -21.26
N GLN A 78 14.58 -17.31 -20.52
CA GLN A 78 15.89 -16.67 -20.72
C GLN A 78 17.02 -17.68 -20.49
N THR A 79 16.97 -18.46 -19.41
CA THR A 79 17.97 -19.50 -19.11
C THR A 79 18.00 -20.55 -20.23
N GLN A 80 16.84 -20.97 -20.74
CA GLN A 80 16.77 -21.92 -21.84
C GLN A 80 17.39 -21.36 -23.13
N GLU A 81 17.09 -20.10 -23.48
CA GLU A 81 17.67 -19.44 -24.64
C GLU A 81 19.20 -19.24 -24.50
N MET A 82 19.68 -18.91 -23.30
CA MET A 82 21.11 -18.82 -23.00
C MET A 82 21.80 -20.16 -23.13
N MET A 83 21.21 -21.23 -22.57
CA MET A 83 21.74 -22.60 -22.70
C MET A 83 21.81 -23.07 -24.16
N GLN A 84 20.81 -22.75 -24.97
CA GLN A 84 20.85 -23.06 -26.40
C GLN A 84 21.99 -22.35 -27.13
N ARG A 85 22.23 -21.05 -26.84
CA ARG A 85 23.37 -20.29 -27.38
C ARG A 85 24.71 -20.83 -26.90
N TYR A 86 24.81 -21.21 -25.63
CA TYR A 86 25.99 -21.86 -25.08
C TYR A 86 26.33 -23.14 -25.80
N ASN A 87 25.35 -24.05 -25.95
CA ASN A 87 25.54 -25.32 -26.64
C ASN A 87 25.84 -25.18 -28.13
N SER A 88 25.42 -24.08 -28.77
CA SER A 88 25.72 -23.77 -30.17
C SER A 88 27.03 -22.99 -30.37
N GLY A 89 27.76 -22.67 -29.28
CA GLY A 89 29.02 -21.93 -29.32
C GLY A 89 28.87 -20.45 -29.74
N THR A 90 27.66 -19.90 -29.63
CA THR A 90 27.35 -18.51 -29.99
C THR A 90 27.12 -17.59 -28.80
N SER A 91 27.39 -18.09 -27.56
CA SER A 91 27.22 -17.30 -26.32
C SER A 91 28.28 -16.22 -26.18
N SER A 92 27.90 -15.07 -25.62
CA SER A 92 28.84 -14.04 -25.17
C SER A 92 29.61 -14.49 -23.91
N LYS A 93 30.73 -13.80 -23.61
CA LYS A 93 31.53 -14.12 -22.40
C LYS A 93 30.70 -13.94 -21.12
N ASP A 94 29.88 -12.87 -21.05
CA ASP A 94 29.01 -12.60 -19.90
C ASP A 94 27.91 -13.65 -19.74
N GLU A 95 27.37 -14.17 -20.85
CA GLU A 95 26.40 -15.29 -20.85
C GLU A 95 27.06 -16.59 -20.38
N HIS A 96 28.29 -16.83 -20.77
CA HIS A 96 29.08 -18.00 -20.34
C HIS A 96 29.28 -17.98 -18.82
N ASP A 97 29.75 -16.85 -18.26
CA ASP A 97 29.95 -16.70 -16.82
C ASP A 97 28.64 -16.82 -16.03
N THR A 98 27.52 -16.32 -16.62
CA THR A 98 26.18 -16.44 -16.01
C THR A 98 25.71 -17.89 -16.00
N ILE A 99 25.87 -18.63 -17.10
CA ILE A 99 25.49 -20.05 -17.21
C ILE A 99 26.33 -20.90 -16.24
N GLU A 100 27.62 -20.60 -16.13
CA GLU A 100 28.52 -21.29 -15.21
C GLU A 100 28.08 -21.12 -13.75
N LYS A 101 27.59 -19.92 -13.38
CA LYS A 101 27.03 -19.62 -12.05
C LYS A 101 25.66 -20.25 -11.82
N ILE A 102 24.75 -20.18 -12.79
CA ILE A 102 23.37 -20.74 -12.67
C ILE A 102 23.38 -22.28 -12.80
N GLY A 103 24.28 -22.81 -13.61
CA GLY A 103 24.31 -24.24 -13.93
C GLY A 103 25.03 -25.13 -12.92
N THR A 104 25.62 -24.57 -11.85
CA THR A 104 26.45 -25.32 -10.92
C THR A 104 25.65 -26.14 -9.90
N SER A 105 24.46 -25.71 -9.52
CA SER A 105 23.62 -26.45 -8.55
C SER A 105 22.15 -26.01 -8.59
N SER A 106 21.25 -26.87 -8.05
CA SER A 106 19.84 -26.50 -7.85
C SER A 106 19.69 -25.34 -6.87
N ASP A 107 20.60 -25.18 -5.92
CA ASP A 107 20.63 -24.08 -4.95
C ASP A 107 20.89 -22.74 -5.64
N ALA A 108 21.86 -22.69 -6.55
CA ALA A 108 22.13 -21.50 -7.34
C ALA A 108 20.94 -21.11 -8.23
N LEU A 109 20.25 -22.09 -8.80
CA LEU A 109 19.03 -21.85 -9.56
C LEU A 109 17.90 -21.31 -8.67
N LEU A 110 17.72 -21.89 -7.46
CA LEU A 110 16.73 -21.40 -6.50
C LEU A 110 17.03 -19.95 -6.09
N TYR A 111 18.28 -19.66 -5.77
CA TYR A 111 18.71 -18.30 -5.45
C TYR A 111 18.35 -17.31 -6.58
N ASN A 112 18.65 -17.63 -7.83
CA ASN A 112 18.33 -16.76 -8.97
C ASN A 112 16.82 -16.58 -9.17
N ILE A 113 16.01 -17.61 -8.91
CA ILE A 113 14.53 -17.49 -8.92
C ILE A 113 14.08 -16.52 -7.84
N LEU A 114 14.57 -16.66 -6.62
CA LEU A 114 14.21 -15.82 -5.49
C LEU A 114 14.67 -14.38 -5.71
N ASP A 115 15.93 -14.17 -6.08
CA ASP A 115 16.49 -12.85 -6.37
C ASP A 115 15.68 -12.11 -7.46
N ARG A 116 15.34 -12.79 -8.55
CA ARG A 116 14.49 -12.20 -9.59
C ARG A 116 13.11 -11.80 -9.10
N LEU A 117 12.49 -12.63 -8.27
CA LEU A 117 11.19 -12.31 -7.64
C LEU A 117 11.30 -11.12 -6.66
N MET A 118 12.42 -11.02 -5.94
CA MET A 118 12.72 -9.90 -5.04
C MET A 118 12.88 -8.59 -5.80
N VAL A 119 13.63 -8.57 -6.90
CA VAL A 119 13.81 -7.38 -7.75
C VAL A 119 12.47 -6.85 -8.28
N GLU A 120 11.61 -7.74 -8.77
CA GLU A 120 10.27 -7.37 -9.24
C GLU A 120 9.39 -6.83 -8.10
N THR A 121 9.47 -7.46 -6.94
CA THR A 121 8.75 -7.05 -5.73
C THR A 121 9.22 -5.68 -5.26
N TYR A 122 10.53 -5.45 -5.21
CA TYR A 122 11.11 -4.17 -4.79
C TYR A 122 10.66 -3.02 -5.71
N THR A 123 10.67 -3.24 -7.02
CA THR A 123 10.18 -2.27 -8.00
C THR A 123 8.71 -1.88 -7.74
N LEU A 124 7.90 -2.86 -7.35
CA LEU A 124 6.49 -2.61 -7.03
C LEU A 124 6.33 -1.84 -5.70
N ILE A 125 7.16 -2.12 -4.70
CA ILE A 125 7.18 -1.38 -3.42
C ILE A 125 7.58 0.08 -3.64
N LEU A 126 8.61 0.35 -4.45
CA LEU A 126 9.00 1.72 -4.79
C LEU A 126 7.87 2.50 -5.48
N ARG A 127 7.08 1.81 -6.30
CA ARG A 127 5.87 2.42 -6.89
C ARG A 127 4.86 2.80 -5.81
N ILE A 128 4.64 1.95 -4.79
CA ILE A 128 3.78 2.31 -3.64
C ILE A 128 4.30 3.55 -2.93
N GLY A 129 5.62 3.66 -2.72
CA GLY A 129 6.23 4.88 -2.17
C GLY A 129 5.86 6.13 -2.97
N SER A 130 5.97 6.08 -4.30
CA SER A 130 5.56 7.20 -5.15
C SER A 130 4.06 7.53 -5.10
N GLU A 131 3.19 6.53 -4.87
CA GLU A 131 1.76 6.75 -4.63
C GLU A 131 1.53 7.47 -3.28
N VAL A 132 2.27 7.08 -2.22
CA VAL A 132 2.21 7.76 -0.91
C VAL A 132 2.64 9.22 -1.03
N ASP A 133 3.73 9.52 -1.74
CA ASP A 133 4.19 10.88 -2.01
C ASP A 133 3.15 11.70 -2.81
N SER A 134 2.53 11.07 -3.81
CA SER A 134 1.45 11.69 -4.58
C SER A 134 0.25 12.05 -3.70
N ILE A 135 -0.12 11.20 -2.74
CA ILE A 135 -1.21 11.46 -1.80
C ILE A 135 -0.86 12.65 -0.90
N ASN A 136 0.37 12.76 -0.43
CA ASN A 136 0.82 13.90 0.37
C ASN A 136 0.60 15.25 -0.36
N TYR A 137 0.87 15.29 -1.66
CA TYR A 137 0.56 16.45 -2.49
C TYR A 137 -0.96 16.64 -2.70
N ASP A 138 -1.68 15.57 -2.95
CA ASP A 138 -3.10 15.57 -3.29
C ASP A 138 -4.00 16.07 -2.14
N ILE A 139 -3.60 15.85 -0.89
CA ILE A 139 -4.32 16.33 0.32
C ILE A 139 -4.59 17.82 0.27
N PHE A 140 -3.66 18.61 -0.29
CA PHE A 140 -3.75 20.08 -0.35
C PHE A 140 -4.31 20.59 -1.67
N THR A 141 -4.34 19.79 -2.73
CA THR A 141 -4.62 20.27 -4.10
C THR A 141 -5.88 19.69 -4.72
N LYS A 142 -6.27 18.48 -4.33
CA LYS A 142 -7.40 17.78 -4.95
C LYS A 142 -8.68 17.84 -4.12
N LYS A 143 -9.79 17.51 -4.79
CA LYS A 143 -11.09 17.37 -4.12
C LYS A 143 -11.06 16.23 -3.10
N PRO A 144 -11.70 16.40 -1.92
CA PRO A 144 -11.68 15.41 -0.84
C PRO A 144 -12.01 13.98 -1.26
N GLN A 145 -13.01 13.79 -2.10
CA GLN A 145 -13.42 12.46 -2.57
C GLN A 145 -12.31 11.72 -3.32
N LYS A 146 -11.53 12.42 -4.16
CA LYS A 146 -10.41 11.82 -4.89
C LYS A 146 -9.27 11.43 -3.95
N VAL A 147 -9.02 12.25 -2.92
CA VAL A 147 -8.01 11.96 -1.89
C VAL A 147 -8.41 10.73 -1.09
N ILE A 148 -9.66 10.62 -0.65
CA ILE A 148 -10.17 9.45 0.08
C ILE A 148 -10.04 8.18 -0.75
N GLU A 149 -10.40 8.23 -2.03
CA GLU A 149 -10.26 7.08 -2.93
C GLU A 149 -8.81 6.62 -3.03
N HIS A 150 -7.88 7.57 -3.25
CA HIS A 150 -6.45 7.29 -3.38
C HIS A 150 -5.86 6.75 -2.07
N LEU A 151 -6.13 7.40 -0.93
CA LEU A 151 -5.75 6.94 0.41
C LEU A 151 -6.23 5.51 0.68
N SER A 152 -7.51 5.23 0.43
CA SER A 152 -8.12 3.92 0.69
C SER A 152 -7.49 2.81 -0.16
N LEU A 153 -7.21 3.10 -1.43
CA LEU A 153 -6.60 2.16 -2.35
C LEU A 153 -5.16 1.83 -1.93
N THR A 154 -4.35 2.86 -1.71
CA THR A 154 -2.93 2.69 -1.34
C THR A 154 -2.80 2.00 0.01
N ARG A 155 -3.62 2.39 1.01
CA ARG A 155 -3.68 1.73 2.32
C ARG A 155 -4.00 0.24 2.20
N LYS A 156 -4.98 -0.12 1.36
CA LYS A 156 -5.34 -1.53 1.11
C LYS A 156 -4.18 -2.32 0.53
N ASN A 157 -3.44 -1.75 -0.41
CA ASN A 157 -2.28 -2.38 -1.02
C ASN A 157 -1.15 -2.59 0.01
N ILE A 158 -0.87 -1.59 0.85
CA ILE A 158 0.13 -1.67 1.92
C ILE A 158 -0.23 -2.74 2.96
N ILE A 159 -1.49 -2.78 3.41
CA ILE A 159 -1.96 -3.80 4.36
C ILE A 159 -1.78 -5.20 3.78
N LEU A 160 -2.10 -5.41 2.50
CA LEU A 160 -1.92 -6.70 1.84
C LEU A 160 -0.43 -7.12 1.81
N LEU A 161 0.48 -6.20 1.48
CA LEU A 161 1.92 -6.44 1.50
C LEU A 161 2.38 -6.82 2.91
N ASN A 162 2.05 -6.01 3.92
CA ASN A 162 2.47 -6.23 5.30
C ASN A 162 1.99 -7.58 5.85
N THR A 163 0.70 -7.90 5.66
CA THR A 163 0.11 -9.17 6.12
C THR A 163 0.71 -10.40 5.43
N THR A 164 1.24 -10.24 4.22
CA THR A 164 1.90 -11.33 3.48
C THR A 164 3.38 -11.44 3.84
N PHE A 165 4.09 -10.31 3.97
CA PHE A 165 5.52 -10.29 4.21
C PHE A 165 5.89 -10.77 5.62
N LYS A 166 5.13 -10.35 6.62
CA LYS A 166 5.40 -10.70 8.02
C LYS A 166 5.50 -12.21 8.32
N PRO A 167 4.63 -13.08 7.82
CA PRO A 167 4.81 -14.53 7.99
C PRO A 167 5.94 -15.11 7.10
N GLN A 168 6.19 -14.54 5.92
CA GLN A 168 7.17 -15.07 4.97
C GLN A 168 8.61 -14.78 5.38
N ILE A 169 8.88 -13.71 6.12
CA ILE A 169 10.21 -13.42 6.66
C ILE A 169 10.74 -14.56 7.53
N LYS A 170 9.85 -15.26 8.25
CA LYS A 170 10.20 -16.44 9.06
C LYS A 170 10.70 -17.61 8.20
N VAL A 171 10.27 -17.71 6.97
CA VAL A 171 10.75 -18.73 6.03
C VAL A 171 12.18 -18.39 5.62
N PHE A 172 12.48 -17.14 5.28
CA PHE A 172 13.83 -16.71 4.91
C PHE A 172 14.82 -16.78 6.07
N HIS A 173 14.38 -16.52 7.30
CA HIS A 173 15.22 -16.75 8.49
C HIS A 173 15.67 -18.21 8.66
N LYS A 174 14.88 -19.19 8.22
CA LYS A 174 15.32 -20.60 8.27
C LYS A 174 16.48 -20.88 7.30
N PHE A 175 16.55 -20.16 6.19
CA PHE A 175 17.68 -20.28 5.27
C PHE A 175 18.97 -19.73 5.87
N GLU A 176 18.91 -18.50 6.39
CA GLU A 176 20.08 -17.81 6.97
C GLU A 176 20.59 -18.48 8.25
N SER A 177 19.69 -18.93 9.12
CA SER A 177 20.05 -19.59 10.40
C SER A 177 20.66 -20.99 10.23
N GLY A 178 20.86 -21.49 9.01
CA GLY A 178 21.31 -22.85 8.74
C GLY A 178 20.27 -23.94 9.05
N GLY A 179 19.01 -23.54 9.33
CA GLY A 179 17.89 -24.48 9.47
C GLY A 179 17.52 -25.15 8.16
N ILE A 180 17.97 -24.62 7.02
CA ILE A 180 17.86 -25.19 5.68
C ILE A 180 19.29 -25.23 5.11
N LYS A 181 19.82 -26.43 4.98
CA LYS A 181 21.22 -26.61 4.54
C LYS A 181 21.38 -26.52 3.02
N GLY A 182 20.31 -26.85 2.26
CA GLY A 182 20.44 -27.02 0.82
C GLY A 182 21.31 -28.23 0.44
N TYR A 183 21.84 -28.21 -0.78
CA TYR A 183 22.64 -29.30 -1.36
C TYR A 183 24.06 -28.87 -1.71
N ALA A 184 24.36 -27.56 -1.77
CA ALA A 184 25.68 -26.98 -2.04
C ALA A 184 26.29 -26.40 -0.77
N GLU A 185 27.63 -26.48 -0.63
CA GLU A 185 28.32 -26.12 0.61
C GLU A 185 28.45 -24.61 0.81
N ASP A 186 28.59 -23.78 -0.20
CA ASP A 186 28.95 -22.36 -0.09
C ASP A 186 27.75 -21.40 -0.38
N MET A 187 26.55 -21.71 0.10
CA MET A 187 25.36 -20.90 -0.17
C MET A 187 24.95 -19.98 0.99
N GLU A 188 25.65 -19.99 2.12
CA GLU A 188 25.24 -19.25 3.32
C GLU A 188 25.16 -17.72 3.06
N ASP A 189 26.17 -17.14 2.43
CA ASP A 189 26.18 -15.71 2.08
C ASP A 189 25.05 -15.33 1.11
N TYR A 190 24.67 -16.23 0.20
CA TYR A 190 23.58 -16.03 -0.73
C TYR A 190 22.22 -16.04 -0.03
N TRP A 191 22.02 -16.94 0.94
CA TRP A 191 20.81 -16.98 1.75
C TRP A 191 20.70 -15.77 2.67
N GLY A 192 21.82 -15.32 3.26
CA GLY A 192 21.89 -14.05 4.00
C GLY A 192 21.45 -12.87 3.16
N ASN A 193 21.96 -12.77 1.92
CA ASN A 193 21.57 -11.70 1.00
C ASN A 193 20.06 -11.72 0.65
N ILE A 194 19.45 -12.90 0.49
CA ILE A 194 18.00 -13.03 0.26
C ILE A 194 17.22 -12.52 1.48
N LEU A 195 17.62 -12.87 2.69
CA LEU A 195 16.99 -12.39 3.92
C LEU A 195 17.12 -10.87 4.05
N ASP A 196 18.30 -10.32 3.84
CA ASP A 196 18.57 -8.86 3.93
C ASP A 196 17.72 -8.07 2.93
N GLN A 197 17.63 -8.54 1.68
CA GLN A 197 16.77 -7.93 0.68
C GLN A 197 15.29 -7.98 1.11
N TYR A 198 14.85 -9.12 1.64
CA TYR A 198 13.47 -9.28 2.08
C TYR A 198 13.14 -8.42 3.28
N GLN A 199 14.05 -8.36 4.26
CA GLN A 199 13.92 -7.49 5.44
C GLN A 199 13.81 -6.03 5.03
N LYS A 200 14.70 -5.56 4.16
CA LYS A 200 14.64 -4.18 3.62
C LYS A 200 13.31 -3.87 2.94
N MET A 201 12.74 -4.82 2.20
CA MET A 201 11.43 -4.64 1.58
C MET A 201 10.30 -4.58 2.62
N PHE A 202 10.39 -5.41 3.67
CA PHE A 202 9.42 -5.42 4.76
C PHE A 202 9.44 -4.10 5.52
N ASP A 203 10.62 -3.60 5.88
CA ASP A 203 10.80 -2.33 6.60
C ASP A 203 10.21 -1.16 5.78
N LEU A 204 10.47 -1.11 4.47
CA LEU A 204 9.87 -0.11 3.59
C LEU A 204 8.33 -0.17 3.57
N VAL A 205 7.76 -1.36 3.59
CA VAL A 205 6.29 -1.53 3.62
C VAL A 205 5.72 -1.07 4.97
N GLU A 206 6.42 -1.31 6.09
CA GLU A 206 6.02 -0.80 7.41
C GLU A 206 6.10 0.73 7.43
N ASP A 207 7.20 1.34 6.96
CA ASP A 207 7.38 2.78 6.87
C ASP A 207 6.26 3.45 6.04
N TYR A 208 5.94 2.90 4.87
CA TYR A 208 4.83 3.40 4.06
C TYR A 208 3.47 3.22 4.75
N GLY A 209 3.32 2.19 5.57
CA GLY A 209 2.13 1.99 6.41
C GLY A 209 1.95 3.10 7.44
N GLU A 210 3.02 3.49 8.12
CA GLU A 210 3.01 4.60 9.08
C GLU A 210 2.77 5.95 8.40
N LEU A 211 3.41 6.19 7.26
CA LEU A 211 3.22 7.41 6.48
C LEU A 211 1.77 7.56 6.03
N ILE A 212 1.15 6.52 5.46
CA ILE A 212 -0.25 6.58 4.99
C ILE A 212 -1.23 6.81 6.14
N GLU A 213 -0.97 6.30 7.33
CA GLU A 213 -1.75 6.59 8.53
C GLU A 213 -1.60 8.05 8.98
N GLY A 214 -0.39 8.58 8.96
CA GLY A 214 -0.11 9.99 9.25
C GLY A 214 -0.82 10.93 8.28
N LEU A 215 -0.78 10.61 6.98
CA LEU A 215 -1.48 11.36 5.93
C LEU A 215 -3.00 11.32 6.11
N SER A 216 -3.56 10.17 6.49
CA SER A 216 -4.99 10.05 6.80
C SER A 216 -5.40 10.98 7.95
N LYS A 217 -4.64 10.98 9.06
CA LYS A 217 -4.90 11.87 10.20
C LYS A 217 -4.77 13.36 9.83
N THR A 218 -3.80 13.68 8.99
CA THR A 218 -3.61 15.06 8.48
C THR A 218 -4.81 15.49 7.63
N PHE A 219 -5.27 14.61 6.73
CA PHE A 219 -6.44 14.86 5.91
C PHE A 219 -7.70 15.10 6.76
N ASP A 220 -7.95 14.24 7.76
CA ASP A 220 -9.10 14.39 8.67
C ASP A 220 -9.04 15.72 9.45
N SER A 221 -7.85 16.13 9.90
CA SER A 221 -7.65 17.42 10.56
C SER A 221 -7.96 18.61 9.62
N LEU A 222 -7.52 18.55 8.37
CA LEU A 222 -7.82 19.55 7.36
C LEU A 222 -9.33 19.65 7.08
N GLN A 223 -10.03 18.52 6.96
CA GLN A 223 -11.48 18.49 6.78
C GLN A 223 -12.22 19.08 8.00
N THR A 224 -11.78 18.72 9.20
CA THR A 224 -12.32 19.27 10.45
C THR A 224 -12.14 20.79 10.54
N ASN A 225 -10.94 21.28 10.22
CA ASN A 225 -10.66 22.71 10.19
C ASN A 225 -11.55 23.44 9.19
N LYS A 226 -11.71 22.90 7.98
CA LYS A 226 -12.60 23.48 6.96
C LYS A 226 -14.07 23.51 7.40
N THR A 227 -14.53 22.44 8.06
CA THR A 227 -15.88 22.39 8.63
C THR A 227 -16.04 23.44 9.72
N ASN A 228 -15.05 23.60 10.59
CA ASN A 228 -15.05 24.62 11.64
C ASN A 228 -15.07 26.04 11.07
N GLU A 229 -14.36 26.31 9.96
CA GLU A 229 -14.43 27.61 9.26
C GLU A 229 -15.83 27.87 8.73
N ILE A 230 -16.47 26.92 8.08
CA ILE A 230 -17.86 27.06 7.62
C ILE A 230 -18.81 27.31 8.79
N MET A 231 -18.65 26.56 9.89
CA MET A 231 -19.46 26.75 11.09
C MET A 231 -19.26 28.10 11.72
N LYS A 232 -18.04 28.66 11.74
CA LYS A 232 -17.79 30.03 12.19
C LYS A 232 -18.56 31.06 11.37
N VAL A 233 -18.53 30.96 10.03
CA VAL A 233 -19.25 31.84 9.14
C VAL A 233 -20.77 31.75 9.36
N LEU A 234 -21.29 30.53 9.49
CA LEU A 234 -22.72 30.31 9.74
C LEU A 234 -23.16 30.88 11.10
N THR A 235 -22.35 30.66 12.15
CA THR A 235 -22.60 31.20 13.48
C THR A 235 -22.59 32.75 13.46
N PHE A 236 -21.61 33.33 12.78
CA PHE A 236 -21.52 34.78 12.59
C PHE A 236 -22.80 35.35 11.95
N LEU A 237 -23.23 34.79 10.82
CA LEU A 237 -24.44 35.17 10.12
C LEU A 237 -25.69 35.07 11.01
N SER A 238 -25.85 33.93 11.67
CA SER A 238 -27.00 33.66 12.54
C SER A 238 -27.05 34.60 13.73
N THR A 239 -25.90 34.88 14.37
CA THR A 239 -25.80 35.76 15.53
C THR A 239 -26.18 37.23 15.17
N ILE A 240 -25.83 37.69 13.96
CA ILE A 240 -26.23 39.03 13.50
C ILE A 240 -27.69 39.04 13.08
N MET A 241 -28.19 38.04 12.36
CA MET A 241 -29.53 38.03 11.81
C MET A 241 -30.63 37.89 12.88
N LEU A 242 -30.36 37.11 13.95
CA LEU A 242 -31.34 36.84 14.96
C LEU A 242 -31.87 38.09 15.67
N PRO A 243 -31.07 39.03 16.20
CA PRO A 243 -31.56 40.26 16.79
C PRO A 243 -32.30 41.14 15.77
N LEU A 244 -31.83 41.22 14.53
CA LEU A 244 -32.46 41.98 13.46
C LEU A 244 -33.87 41.45 13.15
N THR A 245 -34.00 40.13 13.07
CA THR A 245 -35.27 39.44 12.81
C THR A 245 -36.25 39.69 13.95
N VAL A 246 -35.79 39.57 15.21
CA VAL A 246 -36.65 39.84 16.39
C VAL A 246 -37.18 41.28 16.35
N VAL A 247 -36.32 42.27 16.14
CA VAL A 247 -36.76 43.67 16.06
C VAL A 247 -37.73 43.88 14.90
N SER A 248 -37.42 43.36 13.72
CA SER A 248 -38.32 43.47 12.54
C SER A 248 -39.66 42.78 12.76
N SER A 249 -39.67 41.58 13.41
CA SER A 249 -40.88 40.83 13.73
C SER A 249 -41.78 41.59 14.71
N ILE A 250 -41.22 42.18 15.76
CA ILE A 250 -42.00 42.97 16.74
C ILE A 250 -42.70 44.14 16.05
N TYR A 251 -42.00 44.91 15.21
CA TYR A 251 -42.56 46.02 14.49
C TYR A 251 -43.42 45.64 13.27
N GLY A 252 -43.33 44.39 12.80
CA GLY A 252 -44.19 43.78 11.79
C GLY A 252 -45.50 43.19 12.32
N MET A 253 -45.72 43.18 13.64
CA MET A 253 -46.96 42.66 14.25
C MET A 253 -48.14 43.62 14.00
N ASN A 254 -49.33 43.05 13.77
CA ASN A 254 -50.59 43.82 13.64
C ASN A 254 -51.17 44.23 15.01
N VAL A 255 -50.33 44.67 15.93
CA VAL A 255 -50.68 45.14 17.27
C VAL A 255 -50.29 46.59 17.39
N VAL A 256 -51.09 47.42 18.08
CA VAL A 256 -50.76 48.83 18.28
C VAL A 256 -49.55 48.95 19.19
N LEU A 257 -48.42 49.34 18.57
CA LEU A 257 -47.17 49.58 19.28
C LEU A 257 -47.04 51.05 19.72
N PRO A 258 -46.35 51.32 20.86
CA PRO A 258 -46.08 52.67 21.29
C PRO A 258 -45.38 53.48 20.20
N PHE A 259 -45.86 54.65 19.90
CA PHE A 259 -45.30 55.62 18.95
C PHE A 259 -45.29 55.17 17.46
N GLN A 260 -46.07 54.14 17.05
CA GLN A 260 -46.13 53.60 15.71
C GLN A 260 -46.36 54.62 14.58
N LYS A 261 -47.00 55.73 14.86
CA LYS A 261 -47.31 56.78 13.86
C LYS A 261 -46.20 57.80 13.63
N SER A 262 -45.08 57.75 14.34
CA SER A 262 -43.98 58.69 14.22
C SER A 262 -42.93 58.23 13.22
N PRO A 263 -42.63 59.01 12.15
CA PRO A 263 -41.60 58.61 11.17
C PRO A 263 -40.18 58.56 11.77
N PHE A 264 -39.95 59.36 12.86
CA PHE A 264 -38.65 59.35 13.53
C PHE A 264 -38.31 58.00 14.21
N ILE A 265 -39.29 57.20 14.59
CA ILE A 265 -39.09 55.93 15.22
C ILE A 265 -38.60 54.88 14.21
N PHE A 266 -39.14 54.91 12.99
CA PHE A 266 -38.64 54.05 11.93
C PHE A 266 -37.14 54.27 11.69
N ILE A 267 -36.73 55.54 11.58
CA ILE A 267 -35.33 55.92 11.40
C ILE A 267 -34.49 55.45 12.62
N GLY A 268 -35.00 55.65 13.84
CA GLY A 268 -34.35 55.19 15.07
C GLY A 268 -34.11 53.70 15.14
N ILE A 269 -35.10 52.91 14.71
CA ILE A 269 -34.98 51.45 14.64
C ILE A 269 -33.91 51.03 13.64
N VAL A 270 -33.91 51.63 12.44
CA VAL A 270 -32.89 51.33 11.42
C VAL A 270 -31.48 51.68 11.92
N ILE A 271 -31.33 52.82 12.59
CA ILE A 271 -30.04 53.20 13.19
C ILE A 271 -29.63 52.20 14.30
N ALA A 272 -30.56 51.82 15.17
CA ALA A 272 -30.28 50.82 16.22
C ALA A 272 -29.83 49.47 15.63
N MET A 273 -30.51 49.01 14.58
CA MET A 273 -30.12 47.79 13.85
C MET A 273 -28.72 47.89 13.27
N LEU A 274 -28.36 49.01 12.64
CA LEU A 274 -27.02 49.26 12.12
C LEU A 274 -25.95 49.24 13.24
N ILE A 275 -26.25 49.86 14.37
CA ILE A 275 -25.35 49.86 15.54
C ILE A 275 -25.11 48.41 16.02
N ILE A 276 -26.15 47.58 16.09
CA ILE A 276 -26.06 46.17 16.48
C ILE A 276 -25.13 45.42 15.51
N VAL A 277 -25.32 45.58 14.20
CA VAL A 277 -24.48 44.94 13.18
C VAL A 277 -23.03 45.36 13.33
N ILE A 278 -22.76 46.65 13.48
CA ILE A 278 -21.40 47.19 13.65
C ILE A 278 -20.76 46.67 14.95
N ALA A 279 -21.51 46.62 16.03
CA ALA A 279 -21.01 46.11 17.31
C ALA A 279 -20.61 44.64 17.22
N PHE A 280 -21.46 43.79 16.62
CA PHE A 280 -21.12 42.37 16.40
C PHE A 280 -19.93 42.21 15.46
N PHE A 281 -19.86 42.99 14.37
CA PHE A 281 -18.72 42.96 13.45
C PHE A 281 -17.39 43.28 14.17
N ILE A 282 -17.38 44.36 14.98
CA ILE A 282 -16.21 44.73 15.78
C ILE A 282 -15.86 43.65 16.81
N TYR A 283 -16.86 43.10 17.47
CA TYR A 283 -16.66 42.01 18.45
C TYR A 283 -16.00 40.79 17.82
N PHE A 284 -16.55 40.27 16.70
CA PHE A 284 -15.99 39.09 16.03
C PHE A 284 -14.62 39.38 15.41
N LYS A 285 -14.38 40.57 14.85
CA LYS A 285 -13.06 40.97 14.36
C LYS A 285 -12.01 41.00 15.48
N ARG A 286 -12.36 41.52 16.67
CA ARG A 286 -11.45 41.51 17.85
C ARG A 286 -11.15 40.08 18.32
N ARG A 287 -12.06 39.16 18.19
CA ARG A 287 -11.90 37.74 18.54
C ARG A 287 -11.19 36.94 17.46
N LYS A 288 -10.74 37.51 16.37
CA LYS A 288 -10.11 36.86 15.22
C LYS A 288 -10.97 35.72 14.63
N TRP A 289 -12.27 35.93 14.60
CA TRP A 289 -13.22 35.02 13.96
C TRP A 289 -13.43 35.34 12.48
N LEU A 290 -13.07 36.55 12.12
CA LEU A 290 -13.04 37.10 10.76
C LEU A 290 -11.61 37.44 10.37
#